data_85a714560a1361920a7a716ade1155c6
#
_entry.id   85a714560a1361920a7a716ade1155c6
#
_cell.length_a   1.000
_cell.length_b   1.000
_cell.length_c   1.000
_cell.angle_alpha   90.00
_cell.angle_beta   90.00
_cell.angle_gamma   90.00
#
_symmetry.space_group_name_H-M   'P 1'
#
loop_
_entity.id
_entity.type
_entity.pdbx_description
1 polymer ?
#
loop_
_entity_poly.entity_id
_entity_poly.type
_entity_poly.pdbx_seq_one_letter_code
_entity_poly.pdbx_strand_id
1 'polypeptide(L)'
;MNWPAIERVESKRVVLDPLTVQHAPEMLPVLADPSIYEFIGGTPPTLEQLHRLYGVQSLGHSDDNAQWWLNWVVCLRRPRRAVGYMQATVERRAGVLEANIAWVISPAFQGRGLATEATASMIVWLTASGVDRYVAYIHPDHAASAAIARKQGLRPTSVVEDGEVRWQNE
;
A
#
# COMPACT_ATOMS: atom_id res chain seq x y z
N MET A 1 -18.04 -13.01 -3.31
CA MET A 1 -17.90 -11.97 -4.37
C MET A 1 -16.76 -12.43 -5.29
N ASN A 2 -16.84 -12.24 -6.59
CA ASN A 2 -15.76 -12.63 -7.48
C ASN A 2 -14.88 -11.39 -7.73
N TRP A 3 -13.74 -11.30 -7.05
CA TRP A 3 -12.84 -10.17 -7.17
C TRP A 3 -12.07 -10.21 -8.50
N PRO A 4 -11.87 -9.08 -9.19
CA PRO A 4 -11.03 -9.03 -10.38
C PRO A 4 -9.58 -9.44 -10.07
N ALA A 5 -8.86 -9.88 -11.08
CA ALA A 5 -7.43 -10.09 -10.93
C ALA A 5 -6.70 -8.75 -10.72
N ILE A 6 -5.70 -8.75 -9.84
CA ILE A 6 -4.81 -7.60 -9.67
C ILE A 6 -4.01 -7.38 -10.96
N GLU A 7 -3.87 -6.13 -11.37
CA GLU A 7 -3.16 -5.75 -12.59
C GLU A 7 -1.94 -4.90 -12.29
N ARG A 8 -1.01 -4.89 -13.22
CA ARG A 8 0.12 -3.96 -13.22
C ARG A 8 -0.39 -2.54 -13.52
N VAL A 9 0.06 -1.57 -12.70
CA VAL A 9 -0.30 -0.16 -12.87
C VAL A 9 0.95 0.64 -13.22
N GLU A 10 0.88 1.40 -14.30
CA GLU A 10 2.01 2.21 -14.77
C GLU A 10 1.76 3.70 -14.58
N SER A 11 2.79 4.43 -14.19
CA SER A 11 2.81 5.88 -14.16
C SER A 11 4.06 6.44 -14.82
N LYS A 12 4.32 7.74 -14.65
CA LYS A 12 5.44 8.40 -15.32
C LYS A 12 6.81 7.83 -14.92
N ARG A 13 7.03 7.65 -13.61
CA ARG A 13 8.34 7.26 -13.05
C ARG A 13 8.34 5.90 -12.37
N VAL A 14 7.16 5.43 -11.95
CA VAL A 14 7.03 4.19 -11.21
C VAL A 14 6.05 3.23 -11.89
N VAL A 15 6.22 1.97 -11.55
CA VAL A 15 5.33 0.87 -11.90
C VAL A 15 4.95 0.16 -10.61
N LEU A 16 3.69 -0.19 -10.48
CA LEU A 16 3.18 -1.07 -9.44
C LEU A 16 3.06 -2.47 -10.02
N ASP A 17 4.03 -3.32 -9.71
CA ASP A 17 4.02 -4.73 -10.14
C ASP A 17 3.22 -5.56 -9.12
N PRO A 18 2.21 -6.35 -9.55
CA PRO A 18 1.50 -7.26 -8.65
C PRO A 18 2.45 -8.14 -7.85
N LEU A 19 2.25 -8.19 -6.53
CA LEU A 19 3.12 -8.93 -5.62
C LEU A 19 3.07 -10.43 -5.90
N THR A 20 4.25 -11.03 -5.93
CA THR A 20 4.43 -12.48 -5.96
C THR A 20 5.49 -12.90 -4.95
N VAL A 21 5.56 -14.18 -4.63
CA VAL A 21 6.58 -14.74 -3.72
C VAL A 21 8.00 -14.49 -4.24
N GLN A 22 8.19 -14.45 -5.56
CA GLN A 22 9.48 -14.22 -6.21
C GLN A 22 10.07 -12.82 -5.92
N HIS A 23 9.26 -11.86 -5.48
CA HIS A 23 9.76 -10.53 -5.08
C HIS A 23 10.50 -10.53 -3.73
N ALA A 24 10.41 -11.60 -2.93
CA ALA A 24 10.99 -11.60 -1.58
C ALA A 24 12.49 -11.28 -1.54
N PRO A 25 13.37 -11.88 -2.38
CA PRO A 25 14.80 -11.53 -2.38
C PRO A 25 15.05 -10.08 -2.80
N GLU A 26 14.31 -9.55 -3.77
CA GLU A 26 14.43 -8.16 -4.24
C GLU A 26 13.99 -7.16 -3.17
N MET A 27 12.94 -7.50 -2.42
CA MET A 27 12.37 -6.63 -1.39
C MET A 27 13.13 -6.67 -0.05
N LEU A 28 13.93 -7.69 0.19
CA LEU A 28 14.69 -7.82 1.44
C LEU A 28 15.55 -6.58 1.74
N PRO A 29 16.42 -6.09 0.83
CA PRO A 29 17.19 -4.88 1.06
C PRO A 29 16.33 -3.60 1.09
N VAL A 30 15.21 -3.56 0.37
CA VAL A 30 14.28 -2.42 0.36
C VAL A 30 13.66 -2.21 1.74
N LEU A 31 13.38 -3.28 2.46
CA LEU A 31 12.72 -3.30 3.77
C LEU A 31 13.69 -3.44 4.95
N ALA A 32 15.00 -3.36 4.70
CA ALA A 32 16.03 -3.58 5.73
C ALA A 32 16.25 -2.38 6.66
N ASP A 33 15.81 -1.17 6.29
CA ASP A 33 16.03 0.02 7.10
C ASP A 33 15.07 0.05 8.30
N PRO A 34 15.57 0.07 9.56
CA PRO A 34 14.72 0.10 10.75
C PRO A 34 13.80 1.32 10.83
N SER A 35 14.17 2.44 10.20
CA SER A 35 13.35 3.67 10.23
C SER A 35 11.99 3.51 9.54
N ILE A 36 11.83 2.54 8.65
CA ILE A 36 10.54 2.20 8.03
C ILE A 36 9.50 1.84 9.11
N TYR A 37 9.95 1.21 10.19
CA TYR A 37 9.09 0.62 11.23
C TYR A 37 8.81 1.56 12.39
N GLU A 38 9.38 2.77 12.39
CA GLU A 38 9.22 3.76 13.46
C GLU A 38 7.74 4.06 13.76
N PHE A 39 6.93 4.23 12.73
CA PHE A 39 5.50 4.54 12.87
C PHE A 39 4.57 3.35 12.62
N ILE A 40 4.98 2.39 11.81
CA ILE A 40 4.13 1.25 11.45
C ILE A 40 4.32 0.04 12.37
N GLY A 41 5.35 0.07 13.20
CA GLY A 41 5.69 -1.03 14.11
C GLY A 41 6.39 -2.20 13.42
N GLY A 42 6.88 -3.15 14.23
CA GLY A 42 7.61 -4.31 13.74
C GLY A 42 9.12 -4.07 13.59
N THR A 43 9.76 -4.97 12.86
CA THR A 43 11.20 -4.96 12.59
C THR A 43 11.47 -5.39 11.15
N PRO A 44 12.65 -5.10 10.59
CA PRO A 44 13.03 -5.60 9.28
C PRO A 44 12.85 -7.13 9.18
N PRO A 45 12.16 -7.62 8.14
CA PRO A 45 11.88 -9.04 8.01
C PRO A 45 13.10 -9.83 7.53
N THR A 46 13.15 -11.12 7.86
CA THR A 46 14.05 -12.07 7.21
C THR A 46 13.47 -12.52 5.86
N LEU A 47 14.31 -13.12 5.02
CA LEU A 47 13.87 -13.66 3.73
C LEU A 47 12.77 -14.72 3.91
N GLU A 48 12.89 -15.58 4.92
CA GLU A 48 11.89 -16.60 5.23
C GLU A 48 10.54 -15.98 5.66
N GLN A 49 10.59 -14.91 6.45
CA GLN A 49 9.39 -14.17 6.84
C GLN A 49 8.72 -13.50 5.63
N LEU A 50 9.50 -12.92 4.71
CA LEU A 50 8.97 -12.36 3.47
C LEU A 50 8.34 -13.42 2.58
N HIS A 51 8.97 -14.58 2.40
CA HIS A 51 8.39 -15.67 1.64
C HIS A 51 7.03 -16.11 2.19
N ARG A 52 6.92 -16.27 3.51
CA ARG A 52 5.64 -16.62 4.15
C ARG A 52 4.59 -15.53 3.98
N LEU A 53 4.96 -14.28 4.25
CA LEU A 53 4.06 -13.13 4.12
C LEU A 53 3.55 -12.98 2.69
N TYR A 54 4.43 -13.02 1.71
CA TYR A 54 4.08 -12.86 0.30
C TYR A 54 3.27 -14.05 -0.23
N GLY A 55 3.49 -15.25 0.33
CA GLY A 55 2.65 -16.42 0.07
C GLY A 55 1.19 -16.18 0.43
N VAL A 56 0.94 -15.53 1.57
CA VAL A 56 -0.42 -15.17 2.01
C VAL A 56 -0.96 -13.98 1.22
N GLN A 57 -0.20 -12.91 1.12
CA GLN A 57 -0.66 -11.67 0.45
C GLN A 57 -0.97 -11.87 -1.04
N SER A 58 -0.27 -12.77 -1.71
CA SER A 58 -0.49 -13.08 -3.13
C SER A 58 -1.72 -13.96 -3.40
N LEU A 59 -2.42 -14.45 -2.37
CA LEU A 59 -3.71 -15.15 -2.53
C LEU A 59 -4.79 -14.22 -3.11
N GLY A 60 -4.68 -12.92 -2.85
CA GLY A 60 -5.54 -11.90 -3.43
C GLY A 60 -6.90 -11.72 -2.74
N HIS A 61 -7.28 -12.59 -1.82
CA HIS A 61 -8.54 -12.46 -1.08
C HIS A 61 -8.52 -13.27 0.23
N SER A 62 -9.43 -12.94 1.15
CA SER A 62 -9.68 -13.74 2.35
C SER A 62 -10.39 -15.07 2.02
N ASP A 63 -10.29 -16.06 2.92
CA ASP A 63 -10.87 -17.39 2.74
C ASP A 63 -12.39 -17.36 2.51
N ASP A 64 -13.08 -16.40 3.15
CA ASP A 64 -14.52 -16.18 3.01
C ASP A 64 -14.89 -15.27 1.82
N ASN A 65 -13.91 -14.82 1.03
CA ASN A 65 -14.09 -13.86 -0.06
C ASN A 65 -14.73 -12.51 0.36
N ALA A 66 -14.68 -12.16 1.63
CA ALA A 66 -15.19 -10.88 2.12
C ALA A 66 -14.24 -9.72 1.83
N GLN A 67 -12.95 -9.99 1.74
CA GLN A 67 -11.92 -9.01 1.47
C GLN A 67 -11.16 -9.32 0.18
N TRP A 68 -10.82 -8.27 -0.57
CA TRP A 68 -9.92 -8.30 -1.72
C TRP A 68 -8.57 -7.74 -1.28
N TRP A 69 -7.51 -8.54 -1.38
CA TRP A 69 -6.15 -8.16 -0.97
C TRP A 69 -5.31 -7.80 -2.18
N LEU A 70 -4.98 -6.55 -2.28
CA LEU A 70 -4.21 -5.98 -3.37
C LEU A 70 -2.85 -5.54 -2.85
N ASN A 71 -1.81 -6.14 -3.37
CA ASN A 71 -0.44 -5.87 -2.97
C ASN A 71 0.42 -5.69 -4.21
N TRP A 72 1.19 -4.61 -4.26
CA TRP A 72 2.11 -4.30 -5.34
C TRP A 72 3.50 -3.96 -4.81
N VAL A 73 4.52 -4.37 -5.55
CA VAL A 73 5.87 -3.83 -5.41
C VAL A 73 5.96 -2.55 -6.23
N VAL A 74 6.45 -1.48 -5.63
CA VAL A 74 6.73 -0.21 -6.32
C VAL A 74 8.12 -0.28 -6.91
N CYS A 75 8.21 -0.16 -8.24
CA CYS A 75 9.47 -0.15 -8.96
C CYS A 75 9.67 1.18 -9.70
N LEU A 76 10.89 1.69 -9.69
CA LEU A 76 11.30 2.70 -10.68
C LEU A 76 11.25 2.08 -12.07
N ARG A 77 10.88 2.87 -13.08
CA ARG A 77 10.84 2.39 -14.46
C ARG A 77 12.21 2.26 -15.10
N ARG A 78 13.10 3.21 -14.84
CA ARG A 78 14.42 3.30 -15.49
C ARG A 78 15.49 3.87 -14.55
N PRO A 79 16.53 3.09 -14.18
CA PRO A 79 16.56 1.62 -14.34
C PRO A 79 15.49 0.96 -13.46
N ARG A 80 14.99 -0.21 -13.86
CA ARG A 80 14.03 -0.95 -13.03
C ARG A 80 14.66 -1.29 -11.69
N ARG A 81 14.03 -0.86 -10.62
CA ARG A 81 14.49 -1.12 -9.25
C ARG A 81 13.32 -1.04 -8.28
N ALA A 82 13.14 -2.06 -7.46
CA ALA A 82 12.17 -2.04 -6.37
C ALA A 82 12.57 -0.99 -5.34
N VAL A 83 11.61 -0.18 -4.90
CA VAL A 83 11.81 0.93 -3.96
C VAL A 83 10.80 0.97 -2.82
N GLY A 84 9.79 0.11 -2.84
CA GLY A 84 8.76 0.06 -1.82
C GLY A 84 7.59 -0.83 -2.18
N TYR A 85 6.48 -0.66 -1.48
CA TYR A 85 5.24 -1.38 -1.75
C TYR A 85 4.00 -0.50 -1.56
N MET A 86 2.90 -0.92 -2.20
CA MET A 86 1.55 -0.41 -1.99
C MET A 86 0.63 -1.54 -1.62
N GLN A 87 -0.32 -1.27 -0.71
CA GLN A 87 -1.36 -2.21 -0.31
C GLN A 87 -2.73 -1.57 -0.38
N ALA A 88 -3.74 -2.36 -0.71
CA ALA A 88 -5.12 -2.04 -0.49
C ALA A 88 -5.88 -3.28 -0.05
N THR A 89 -6.60 -3.18 1.07
CA THR A 89 -7.58 -4.18 1.48
C THR A 89 -8.95 -3.60 1.20
N VAL A 90 -9.68 -4.21 0.27
CA VAL A 90 -11.00 -3.74 -0.15
C VAL A 90 -12.07 -4.63 0.44
N GLU A 91 -13.07 -4.02 1.05
CA GLU A 91 -14.24 -4.71 1.59
C GLU A 91 -15.51 -3.90 1.38
N ARG A 92 -16.67 -4.54 1.51
CA ARG A 92 -17.96 -3.83 1.46
C ARG A 92 -18.34 -3.33 2.84
N ARG A 93 -18.42 -2.01 3.00
CA ARG A 93 -18.87 -1.36 4.23
C ARG A 93 -20.06 -0.43 3.94
N ALA A 94 -21.16 -0.59 4.66
CA ALA A 94 -22.37 0.23 4.48
C ALA A 94 -22.83 0.35 3.01
N GLY A 95 -22.68 -0.74 2.24
CA GLY A 95 -23.13 -0.80 0.84
C GLY A 95 -22.12 -0.31 -0.20
N VAL A 96 -21.03 0.34 0.21
CA VAL A 96 -19.97 0.82 -0.70
C VAL A 96 -18.72 -0.06 -0.62
N LEU A 97 -17.87 -0.03 -1.66
CA LEU A 97 -16.54 -0.63 -1.61
C LEU A 97 -15.57 0.37 -0.98
N GLU A 98 -15.01 -0.02 0.16
CA GLU A 98 -14.02 0.74 0.90
C GLU A 98 -12.65 0.07 0.80
N ALA A 99 -11.63 0.82 0.44
CA ALA A 99 -10.24 0.37 0.42
C ALA A 99 -9.46 0.99 1.58
N ASN A 100 -8.93 0.15 2.46
CA ASN A 100 -7.89 0.55 3.40
C ASN A 100 -6.55 0.47 2.67
N ILE A 101 -5.91 1.62 2.46
CA ILE A 101 -4.70 1.77 1.66
C ILE A 101 -3.48 2.08 2.53
N ALA A 102 -2.34 1.50 2.17
CA ALA A 102 -1.06 1.73 2.83
C ALA A 102 0.07 1.80 1.81
N TRP A 103 1.15 2.50 2.17
CA TRP A 103 2.32 2.70 1.32
C TRP A 103 3.59 2.75 2.14
N VAL A 104 4.66 2.22 1.57
CA VAL A 104 6.02 2.34 2.08
C VAL A 104 6.96 2.58 0.92
N ILE A 105 7.81 3.59 1.03
CA ILE A 105 8.96 3.82 0.14
C ILE A 105 10.23 3.77 0.99
N SER A 106 11.23 3.02 0.53
CA SER A 106 12.53 2.93 1.18
C SER A 106 13.13 4.32 1.42
N PRO A 107 13.73 4.59 2.60
CA PRO A 107 14.27 5.90 2.95
C PRO A 107 15.21 6.50 1.91
N ALA A 108 16.01 5.67 1.22
CA ALA A 108 16.91 6.10 0.14
C ALA A 108 16.18 6.75 -1.05
N PHE A 109 14.87 6.53 -1.19
CA PHE A 109 14.05 7.03 -2.30
C PHE A 109 12.95 7.98 -1.87
N GLN A 110 12.85 8.30 -0.59
CA GLN A 110 11.91 9.29 -0.05
C GLN A 110 12.26 10.71 -0.48
N GLY A 111 11.29 11.64 -0.32
CA GLY A 111 11.46 13.05 -0.67
C GLY A 111 11.48 13.36 -2.16
N ARG A 112 11.14 12.40 -3.03
CA ARG A 112 11.14 12.54 -4.49
C ARG A 112 9.74 12.55 -5.10
N GLY A 113 8.70 12.48 -4.27
CA GLY A 113 7.30 12.40 -4.71
C GLY A 113 6.88 11.03 -5.26
N LEU A 114 7.70 9.98 -5.09
CA LEU A 114 7.39 8.64 -5.63
C LEU A 114 6.19 8.00 -4.92
N ALA A 115 6.08 8.13 -3.59
CA ALA A 115 4.94 7.63 -2.84
C ALA A 115 3.64 8.32 -3.27
N THR A 116 3.68 9.64 -3.47
CA THR A 116 2.52 10.41 -3.95
C THR A 116 2.08 9.94 -5.33
N GLU A 117 3.01 9.75 -6.25
CA GLU A 117 2.74 9.29 -7.63
C GLU A 117 2.18 7.86 -7.62
N ALA A 118 2.79 6.95 -6.86
CA ALA A 118 2.35 5.57 -6.75
C ALA A 118 0.95 5.45 -6.13
N THR A 119 0.69 6.19 -5.04
CA THR A 119 -0.63 6.19 -4.38
C THR A 119 -1.71 6.76 -5.30
N ALA A 120 -1.43 7.85 -6.02
CA ALA A 120 -2.37 8.40 -7.00
C ALA A 120 -2.72 7.39 -8.09
N SER A 121 -1.73 6.68 -8.62
CA SER A 121 -1.93 5.66 -9.66
C SER A 121 -2.74 4.47 -9.14
N MET A 122 -2.47 4.02 -7.92
CA MET A 122 -3.25 2.97 -7.25
C MET A 122 -4.72 3.40 -7.08
N ILE A 123 -4.98 4.62 -6.61
CA ILE A 123 -6.33 5.16 -6.42
C ILE A 123 -7.09 5.22 -7.75
N VAL A 124 -6.45 5.69 -8.83
CA VAL A 124 -7.07 5.70 -10.16
C VAL A 124 -7.51 4.30 -10.59
N TRP A 125 -6.64 3.30 -10.41
CA TRP A 125 -6.96 1.91 -10.74
C TRP A 125 -8.09 1.34 -9.86
N LEU A 126 -8.06 1.62 -8.55
CA LEU A 126 -9.09 1.19 -7.60
C LEU A 126 -10.45 1.83 -7.92
N THR A 127 -10.47 3.13 -8.28
CA THR A 127 -11.70 3.82 -8.70
C THR A 127 -12.29 3.18 -9.95
N ALA A 128 -11.45 2.88 -10.94
CA ALA A 128 -11.88 2.17 -12.15
C ALA A 128 -12.39 0.75 -11.86
N SER A 129 -11.96 0.16 -10.74
CA SER A 129 -12.42 -1.15 -10.24
C SER A 129 -13.66 -1.08 -9.35
N GLY A 130 -14.25 0.11 -9.18
CA GLY A 130 -15.50 0.33 -8.45
C GLY A 130 -15.33 0.63 -6.96
N VAL A 131 -14.12 0.97 -6.51
CA VAL A 131 -13.90 1.42 -5.14
C VAL A 131 -14.36 2.87 -4.99
N ASP A 132 -15.20 3.13 -3.99
CA ASP A 132 -15.82 4.44 -3.74
C ASP A 132 -15.13 5.19 -2.59
N ARG A 133 -14.66 4.46 -1.58
CA ARG A 133 -14.07 5.06 -0.38
C ARG A 133 -12.65 4.58 -0.16
N TYR A 134 -11.79 5.55 0.16
CA TYR A 134 -10.39 5.31 0.51
C TYR A 134 -10.15 5.70 1.96
N VAL A 135 -9.49 4.82 2.70
CA VAL A 135 -9.15 4.99 4.10
C VAL A 135 -7.67 4.71 4.28
N ALA A 136 -7.00 5.50 5.10
CA ALA A 136 -5.65 5.22 5.56
C ALA A 136 -5.57 5.47 7.07
N TYR A 137 -4.82 4.65 7.79
CA TYR A 137 -4.51 4.84 9.20
C TYR A 137 -3.09 5.36 9.32
N ILE A 138 -2.92 6.51 9.95
CA ILE A 138 -1.65 7.23 9.97
C ILE A 138 -1.35 7.67 11.40
N HIS A 139 -0.15 7.33 11.88
CA HIS A 139 0.34 7.81 13.17
C HIS A 139 0.34 9.34 13.22
N PRO A 140 -0.12 9.99 14.30
CA PRO A 140 -0.22 11.46 14.39
C PRO A 140 1.07 12.20 14.06
N ASP A 141 2.21 11.62 14.44
CA ASP A 141 3.54 12.22 14.23
C ASP A 141 4.15 11.89 12.85
N HIS A 142 3.48 11.06 12.05
CA HIS A 142 3.98 10.69 10.71
C HIS A 142 3.60 11.73 9.66
N ALA A 143 4.22 12.91 9.76
CA ALA A 143 3.93 14.07 8.90
C ALA A 143 4.06 13.77 7.39
N ALA A 144 5.02 12.92 6.99
CA ALA A 144 5.23 12.56 5.60
C ALA A 144 4.03 11.79 5.02
N SER A 145 3.51 10.77 5.73
CA SER A 145 2.32 10.03 5.31
C SER A 145 1.07 10.90 5.32
N ALA A 146 0.91 11.78 6.32
CA ALA A 146 -0.19 12.74 6.36
C ALA A 146 -0.17 13.69 5.15
N ALA A 147 1.01 14.13 4.71
CA ALA A 147 1.16 14.96 3.51
C ALA A 147 0.75 14.21 2.24
N ILE A 148 1.11 12.93 2.11
CA ILE A 148 0.69 12.07 0.99
C ILE A 148 -0.83 11.92 1.00
N ALA A 149 -1.43 11.57 2.13
CA ALA A 149 -2.88 11.41 2.26
C ALA A 149 -3.64 12.68 1.83
N ARG A 150 -3.20 13.86 2.31
CA ARG A 150 -3.81 15.15 1.89
C ARG A 150 -3.75 15.38 0.39
N LYS A 151 -2.64 15.05 -0.25
CA LYS A 151 -2.48 15.17 -1.71
C LYS A 151 -3.44 14.25 -2.48
N GLN A 152 -3.85 13.14 -1.87
CA GLN A 152 -4.85 12.23 -2.43
C GLN A 152 -6.29 12.64 -2.09
N GLY A 153 -6.50 13.76 -1.42
CA GLY A 153 -7.83 14.23 -1.04
C GLY A 153 -8.39 13.62 0.24
N LEU A 154 -7.59 12.82 0.97
CA LEU A 154 -8.02 12.29 2.26
C LEU A 154 -7.94 13.38 3.35
N ARG A 155 -8.85 13.28 4.32
CA ARG A 155 -8.91 14.17 5.48
C ARG A 155 -8.87 13.34 6.77
N PRO A 156 -8.23 13.84 7.84
CA PRO A 156 -8.27 13.16 9.13
C PRO A 156 -9.67 13.20 9.72
N THR A 157 -10.08 12.12 10.35
CA THR A 157 -11.33 12.02 11.10
C THR A 157 -11.07 12.06 12.61
N SER A 158 -12.11 11.96 13.42
CA SER A 158 -12.00 11.81 14.86
C SER A 158 -11.76 10.37 15.31
N VAL A 159 -11.75 9.42 14.39
CA VAL A 159 -11.56 7.99 14.69
C VAL A 159 -10.08 7.70 14.86
N VAL A 160 -9.72 7.06 15.97
CA VAL A 160 -8.37 6.58 16.28
C VAL A 160 -8.45 5.09 16.57
N GLU A 161 -7.63 4.29 15.89
CA GLU A 161 -7.48 2.85 16.10
C GLU A 161 -5.98 2.54 16.29
N ASP A 162 -5.64 1.82 17.34
CA ASP A 162 -4.26 1.43 17.68
C ASP A 162 -3.26 2.60 17.68
N GLY A 163 -3.72 3.80 18.06
CA GLY A 163 -2.89 5.03 18.07
C GLY A 163 -2.76 5.73 16.72
N GLU A 164 -3.38 5.23 15.67
CA GLU A 164 -3.39 5.83 14.35
C GLU A 164 -4.72 6.54 14.06
N VAL A 165 -4.63 7.70 13.45
CA VAL A 165 -5.79 8.48 13.02
C VAL A 165 -6.30 7.93 11.69
N ARG A 166 -7.61 7.69 11.61
CA ARG A 166 -8.28 7.34 10.35
C ARG A 166 -8.40 8.56 9.46
N TRP A 167 -7.88 8.46 8.25
CA TRP A 167 -8.03 9.43 7.16
C TRP A 167 -8.95 8.84 6.11
N GLN A 168 -9.81 9.66 5.49
CA GLN A 168 -10.69 9.19 4.41
C GLN A 168 -10.99 10.30 3.41
N ASN A 169 -11.41 9.91 2.19
CA ASN A 169 -12.05 10.84 1.24
C ASN A 169 -13.50 11.12 1.66
N GLU A 170 -14.06 12.19 1.13
CA GLU A 170 -15.48 12.53 1.28
C GLU A 170 -16.40 11.58 0.52
#